data_616205c7c5b9a1c6bdedae74c62be674
#
_entry.id   616205c7c5b9a1c6bdedae74c62be674
#
_cell.length_a   1.000
_cell.length_b   1.000
_cell.length_c   1.000
_cell.angle_alpha   90.00
_cell.angle_beta   90.00
_cell.angle_gamma   90.00
#
_symmetry.space_group_name_H-M   'P 1'
#
loop_
_entity.id
_entity.type
_entity.pdbx_description
1 polymer ?
#
loop_
_entity_poly.entity_id
_entity_poly.type
_entity_poly.pdbx_seq_one_letter_code
_entity_poly.pdbx_strand_id
1 'polypeptide(L)'
;MTDEQKSIIEKKVQNALSQIRPYLQQDGGDVEYVDMTNEGVVMVHLQGHCGTCPHAMQTLKQGIESAIKKAIPEVKSVEKV
;
A
#
# COMPACT_ATOMS: atom_id res chain seq x y z
N MET A 1 7.52 17.81 -0.49
CA MET A 1 6.65 17.48 0.67
C MET A 1 7.40 17.78 1.96
N THR A 2 6.78 18.53 2.85
CA THR A 2 7.39 18.83 4.15
C THR A 2 7.24 17.63 5.08
N ASP A 3 8.02 17.62 6.18
CA ASP A 3 7.93 16.55 7.17
C ASP A 3 6.53 16.44 7.77
N GLU A 4 5.89 17.58 8.01
CA GLU A 4 4.52 17.59 8.53
C GLU A 4 3.54 17.01 7.53
N GLN A 5 3.64 17.39 6.27
CA GLN A 5 2.78 16.86 5.22
C GLN A 5 3.00 15.36 5.05
N LYS A 6 4.25 14.94 5.07
CA LYS A 6 4.60 13.53 4.96
C LYS A 6 3.97 12.74 6.12
N SER A 7 4.07 13.24 7.34
CA SER A 7 3.51 12.58 8.51
C SER A 7 1.99 12.41 8.40
N ILE A 8 1.31 13.46 7.95
CA ILE A 8 -0.15 13.42 7.76
C ILE A 8 -0.53 12.40 6.70
N ILE A 9 0.18 12.42 5.58
CA ILE A 9 -0.08 11.49 4.48
C ILE A 9 0.23 10.06 4.89
N GLU A 10 1.31 9.83 5.63
CA GLU A 10 1.63 8.51 6.14
C GLU A 10 0.52 7.94 7.02
N LYS A 11 -0.06 8.78 7.88
CA LYS A 11 -1.19 8.34 8.71
C LYS A 11 -2.40 7.96 7.87
N LYS A 12 -2.69 8.74 6.84
CA LYS A 12 -3.78 8.43 5.92
C LYS A 12 -3.53 7.12 5.18
N VAL A 13 -2.29 6.91 4.73
CA VAL A 13 -1.90 5.68 4.05
C VAL A 13 -2.05 4.47 4.97
N GLN A 14 -1.55 4.58 6.20
CA GLN A 14 -1.65 3.49 7.17
C GLN A 14 -3.12 3.17 7.48
N ASN A 15 -3.95 4.19 7.59
CA ASN A 15 -5.38 4.00 7.83
C ASN A 15 -6.05 3.30 6.64
N ALA A 16 -5.71 3.72 5.42
CA ALA A 16 -6.24 3.09 4.22
C ALA A 16 -5.80 1.64 4.12
N LEU A 17 -4.54 1.34 4.40
CA LEU A 17 -4.03 -0.03 4.41
C LEU A 17 -4.76 -0.87 5.46
N SER A 18 -5.01 -0.30 6.63
CA SER A 18 -5.72 -0.99 7.70
C SER A 18 -7.13 -1.40 7.26
N GLN A 19 -7.78 -0.60 6.41
CA GLN A 19 -9.09 -0.93 5.87
C GLN A 19 -9.03 -2.00 4.79
N ILE A 20 -7.93 -2.07 4.06
CA ILE A 20 -7.74 -3.05 2.99
C ILE A 20 -7.32 -4.42 3.54
N ARG A 21 -6.57 -4.44 4.63
CA ARG A 21 -5.99 -5.67 5.18
C ARG A 21 -7.01 -6.79 5.40
N PRO A 22 -8.21 -6.53 5.95
CA PRO A 22 -9.17 -7.63 6.14
C PRO A 22 -9.53 -8.35 4.85
N TYR A 23 -9.64 -7.63 3.75
CA TYR A 23 -9.94 -8.24 2.46
C TYR A 23 -8.80 -9.14 1.98
N LEU A 24 -7.57 -8.70 2.18
CA LEU A 24 -6.40 -9.48 1.82
C LEU A 24 -6.26 -10.71 2.72
N GLN A 25 -6.53 -10.55 3.99
CA GLN A 25 -6.42 -11.64 4.95
C GLN A 25 -7.42 -12.75 4.68
N GLN A 26 -8.59 -12.42 4.15
CA GLN A 26 -9.58 -13.41 3.74
C GLN A 26 -9.03 -14.32 2.66
N ASP A 27 -8.18 -13.80 1.79
CA ASP A 27 -7.55 -14.56 0.71
C ASP A 27 -6.19 -15.14 1.11
N GLY A 28 -5.85 -15.03 2.39
CA GLY A 28 -4.58 -15.55 2.89
C GLY A 28 -3.41 -14.62 2.71
N GLY A 29 -3.67 -13.37 2.33
CA GLY A 29 -2.62 -12.37 2.14
C GLY A 29 -2.66 -11.29 3.21
N ASP A 30 -1.72 -10.36 3.11
CA ASP A 30 -1.66 -9.18 3.97
C ASP A 30 -0.78 -8.13 3.32
N VAL A 31 -0.85 -6.91 3.85
CA VAL A 31 0.00 -5.81 3.42
C VAL A 31 0.50 -5.07 4.65
N GLU A 32 1.78 -4.75 4.68
CA GLU A 32 2.37 -3.97 5.75
C GLU A 32 2.96 -2.68 5.18
N TYR A 33 2.74 -1.58 5.88
CA TYR A 33 3.39 -0.32 5.55
C TYR A 33 4.86 -0.41 5.95
N VAL A 34 5.75 -0.03 5.03
CA VAL A 34 7.20 0.00 5.28
C VAL A 34 7.67 1.44 5.42
N ASP A 35 7.47 2.24 4.36
CA ASP A 35 7.93 3.62 4.36
C ASP A 35 7.26 4.38 3.22
N MET A 36 7.51 5.67 3.17
CA MET A 36 7.04 6.53 2.08
C MET A 36 8.13 7.53 1.75
N THR A 37 8.40 7.73 0.47
CA THR A 37 9.38 8.71 0.02
C THR A 37 8.77 10.11 0.04
N ASN A 38 9.64 11.13 0.00
CA ASN A 38 9.19 12.52 -0.10
C ASN A 38 8.48 12.81 -1.42
N GLU A 39 8.64 11.93 -2.40
CA GLU A 39 7.99 12.08 -3.70
C GLU A 39 6.57 11.55 -3.71
N GLY A 40 6.16 10.86 -2.65
CA GLY A 40 4.83 10.28 -2.57
C GLY A 40 4.76 8.82 -2.99
N VAL A 41 5.89 8.14 -3.05
CA VAL A 41 5.93 6.71 -3.32
C VAL A 41 5.82 5.95 -2.00
N VAL A 42 4.78 5.15 -1.88
CA VAL A 42 4.53 4.34 -0.68
C VAL A 42 5.18 2.97 -0.89
N MET A 43 5.98 2.55 0.06
CA MET A 43 6.60 1.24 0.05
C MET A 43 5.88 0.32 1.03
N VAL A 44 5.47 -0.84 0.54
CA VAL A 44 4.74 -1.81 1.33
C VAL A 44 5.36 -3.18 1.16
N HIS A 45 5.13 -4.03 2.14
CA HIS A 45 5.51 -5.43 2.09
C HIS A 45 4.25 -6.26 1.91
N LEU A 46 4.17 -6.99 0.80
CA LEU A 46 3.02 -7.84 0.52
C LEU A 46 3.33 -9.26 0.97
N GLN A 47 2.41 -9.84 1.71
CA GLN A 47 2.47 -11.22 2.16
C GLN A 47 1.28 -11.97 1.59
N GLY A 48 1.48 -13.22 1.21
CA GLY A 48 0.39 -14.02 0.73
C GLY A 48 0.84 -15.45 0.50
N HIS A 49 -0.13 -16.36 0.60
CA HIS A 49 0.12 -17.75 0.34
C HIS A 49 0.38 -18.01 -1.16
N CYS A 50 0.05 -17.07 -2.01
CA CYS A 50 0.32 -17.12 -3.44
C CYS A 50 1.61 -16.42 -3.82
N GLY A 51 2.58 -16.37 -2.91
CA GLY A 51 3.87 -15.74 -3.16
C GLY A 51 4.66 -16.35 -4.32
N THR A 52 4.24 -17.53 -4.79
CA THR A 52 4.83 -18.18 -5.93
C THR A 52 4.19 -17.76 -7.26
N CYS A 53 3.14 -16.95 -7.21
CA CYS A 53 2.42 -16.51 -8.40
C CYS A 53 2.68 -15.02 -8.64
N PRO A 54 3.64 -14.67 -9.52
CA PRO A 54 3.98 -13.24 -9.75
C PRO A 54 2.80 -12.43 -10.27
N HIS A 55 1.90 -13.07 -11.00
CA HIS A 55 0.71 -12.40 -11.54
C HIS A 55 -0.23 -11.93 -10.43
N ALA A 56 -0.47 -12.78 -9.44
CA ALA A 56 -1.36 -12.44 -8.32
C ALA A 56 -0.78 -11.29 -7.51
N MET A 57 0.53 -11.29 -7.28
CA MET A 57 1.20 -10.22 -6.54
C MET A 57 1.12 -8.89 -7.28
N GLN A 58 1.28 -8.90 -8.59
CA GLN A 58 1.20 -7.69 -9.39
C GLN A 58 -0.22 -7.14 -9.41
N THR A 59 -1.21 -7.99 -9.56
CA THR A 59 -2.62 -7.58 -9.53
C THR A 59 -2.98 -7.00 -8.17
N LEU A 60 -2.50 -7.62 -7.11
CA LEU A 60 -2.72 -7.15 -5.75
C LEU A 60 -2.10 -5.77 -5.54
N LYS A 61 -0.86 -5.59 -5.98
CA LYS A 61 -0.18 -4.30 -5.90
C LYS A 61 -0.97 -3.20 -6.63
N GLN A 62 -1.43 -3.51 -7.84
CA GLN A 62 -2.21 -2.54 -8.63
C GLN A 62 -3.51 -2.18 -7.95
N GLY A 63 -4.19 -3.15 -7.36
CA GLY A 63 -5.43 -2.92 -6.62
C GLY A 63 -5.20 -2.02 -5.40
N ILE A 64 -4.15 -2.29 -4.65
CA ILE A 64 -3.78 -1.50 -3.49
C ILE A 64 -3.40 -0.08 -3.91
N GLU A 65 -2.57 0.04 -4.94
CA GLU A 65 -2.15 1.34 -5.46
C GLU A 65 -3.36 2.17 -5.90
N SER A 66 -4.25 1.57 -6.66
CA SER A 66 -5.45 2.25 -7.13
C SER A 66 -6.32 2.73 -5.97
N ALA A 67 -6.53 1.89 -4.97
CA ALA A 67 -7.33 2.24 -3.81
C ALA A 67 -6.69 3.37 -3.01
N ILE A 68 -5.39 3.31 -2.80
CA ILE A 68 -4.68 4.33 -2.03
C ILE A 68 -4.63 5.66 -2.79
N LYS A 69 -4.33 5.63 -4.08
CA LYS A 69 -4.29 6.85 -4.90
C LYS A 69 -5.66 7.52 -4.96
N LYS A 70 -6.70 6.73 -4.99
CA LYS A 70 -8.07 7.26 -5.02
C LYS A 70 -8.43 7.93 -3.71
N ALA A 71 -8.02 7.35 -2.59
CA ALA A 71 -8.28 7.90 -1.26
C ALA A 71 -7.35 9.06 -0.93
N ILE A 72 -6.11 8.99 -1.42
CA ILE A 72 -5.05 9.95 -1.08
C ILE A 72 -4.38 10.41 -2.38
N PRO A 73 -4.87 11.49 -2.98
CA PRO A 73 -4.32 11.96 -4.28
C PRO A 73 -2.85 12.33 -4.24
N GLU A 74 -2.32 12.62 -3.04
CA GLU A 74 -0.90 12.98 -2.87
C GLU A 74 0.04 11.80 -3.10
N VAL A 75 -0.48 10.57 -3.04
CA VAL A 75 0.32 9.37 -3.30
C VAL A 75 0.50 9.21 -4.81
N LYS A 76 1.74 9.11 -5.24
CA LYS A 76 2.08 8.91 -6.65
C LYS A 76 1.97 7.46 -7.07
N SER A 77 2.53 6.58 -6.25
CA SER A 77 2.53 5.14 -6.56
C SER A 77 2.74 4.34 -5.29
N VAL A 78 2.52 3.06 -5.41
CA VAL A 78 2.78 2.10 -4.33
C VAL A 78 3.71 1.04 -4.89
N GLU A 79 4.80 0.79 -4.16
CA GLU A 79 5.80 -0.19 -4.57
C GLU A 79 5.93 -1.27 -3.50
N LYS A 80 6.11 -2.50 -3.93
CA LYS A 80 6.37 -3.59 -3.00
C LYS A 80 7.86 -3.72 -2.75
N VAL A 81 8.22 -4.04 -1.54
CA VAL A 81 9.62 -4.27 -1.15
C VAL A 81 9.79 -5.63 -0.50
#